data_e5bcbe38ca9714bdcb38f1aebc6d542e
#
_entry.id   e5bcbe38ca9714bdcb38f1aebc6d542e
#
_cell.length_a   1.000
_cell.length_b   1.000
_cell.length_c   1.000
_cell.angle_alpha   90.00
_cell.angle_beta   90.00
_cell.angle_gamma   90.00
#
_symmetry.space_group_name_H-M   'P 1'
#
loop_
_entity.id
_entity.type
_entity.pdbx_description
1 polymer ?
#
loop_
_entity_poly.entity_id
_entity_poly.type
_entity_poly.pdbx_seq_one_letter_code
_entity_poly.pdbx_strand_id
1 'polypeptide(L)'
;MVEVLVAEVITRAIKNAWFQKWFIHRAARPEEVAGLIHLTLTGQKTYPLDASVLSSKAVAAVFARNGNYFIPLSYPEGSPLHPSYPSGHATAAGAAVTVLKWFFDETFVIPHPLVPTPDGLGVMRYNGSDAGQITVGGELNKLASNVGFGRVFSGIHWRRDIVEGMLLGEAVAISLLRDQGHLYNENYQGFTFTKFDGTTITV
;
A
#
# COMPACT_ATOMS: atom_id res chain seq x y z
N MET A 1 13.36 -17.74 -11.22
CA MET A 1 12.22 -17.26 -12.04
C MET A 1 11.34 -16.29 -11.27
N VAL A 2 10.72 -16.65 -10.16
CA VAL A 2 9.79 -15.77 -9.42
C VAL A 2 10.43 -14.45 -8.97
N GLU A 3 11.66 -14.46 -8.50
CA GLU A 3 12.39 -13.24 -8.08
C GLU A 3 12.54 -12.22 -9.24
N VAL A 4 12.81 -12.72 -10.44
CA VAL A 4 12.91 -11.89 -11.65
C VAL A 4 11.56 -11.26 -11.98
N LEU A 5 10.47 -12.06 -11.94
CA LEU A 5 9.11 -11.56 -12.18
C LEU A 5 8.68 -10.53 -11.15
N VAL A 6 9.02 -10.73 -9.87
CA VAL A 6 8.74 -9.76 -8.79
C VAL A 6 9.51 -8.46 -9.06
N ALA A 7 10.77 -8.51 -9.41
CA ALA A 7 11.57 -7.31 -9.72
C ALA A 7 11.04 -6.56 -10.96
N GLU A 8 10.68 -7.29 -12.00
CA GLU A 8 10.12 -6.73 -13.22
C GLU A 8 8.76 -6.07 -12.98
N VAL A 9 7.84 -6.76 -12.30
CA VAL A 9 6.51 -6.23 -12.05
C VAL A 9 6.55 -4.98 -11.18
N ILE A 10 7.41 -4.94 -10.15
CA ILE A 10 7.61 -3.75 -9.33
C ILE A 10 8.06 -2.58 -10.20
N THR A 11 9.02 -2.80 -11.09
CA THR A 11 9.53 -1.75 -12.01
C THR A 11 8.43 -1.20 -12.90
N ARG A 12 7.61 -2.08 -13.50
CA ARG A 12 6.47 -1.68 -14.35
C ARG A 12 5.41 -0.94 -13.54
N ALA A 13 5.07 -1.45 -12.36
CA ALA A 13 4.08 -0.87 -11.47
C ALA A 13 4.49 0.54 -10.99
N ILE A 14 5.74 0.73 -10.61
CA ILE A 14 6.27 2.05 -10.22
C ILE A 14 6.22 3.05 -11.38
N LYS A 15 6.56 2.66 -12.60
CA LYS A 15 6.43 3.53 -13.78
C LYS A 15 4.98 3.98 -13.99
N ASN A 16 4.01 3.09 -13.83
CA ASN A 16 2.59 3.43 -13.88
C ASN A 16 2.19 4.39 -12.76
N ALA A 17 2.61 4.12 -11.53
CA ALA A 17 2.36 5.01 -10.40
C ALA A 17 2.94 6.42 -10.64
N TRP A 18 4.14 6.53 -11.19
CA TRP A 18 4.77 7.81 -11.50
C TRP A 18 4.04 8.57 -12.60
N PHE A 19 3.56 7.88 -13.63
CA PHE A 19 2.71 8.50 -14.66
C PHE A 19 1.44 9.09 -14.03
N GLN A 20 0.73 8.30 -13.20
CA GLN A 20 -0.46 8.77 -12.50
C GLN A 20 -0.16 9.97 -11.60
N LYS A 21 0.96 9.93 -10.86
CA LYS A 21 1.37 11.01 -9.96
C LYS A 21 1.59 12.34 -10.68
N TRP A 22 2.38 12.32 -11.74
CA TRP A 22 2.91 13.53 -12.35
C TRP A 22 2.05 14.07 -13.49
N PHE A 23 1.45 13.18 -14.29
CA PHE A 23 0.72 13.60 -15.48
C PHE A 23 -0.80 13.68 -15.27
N ILE A 24 -1.34 12.94 -14.28
CA ILE A 24 -2.80 12.87 -14.11
C ILE A 24 -3.24 13.60 -12.84
N HIS A 25 -2.79 13.18 -11.66
CA HIS A 25 -3.43 13.59 -10.40
C HIS A 25 -2.75 14.75 -9.68
N ARG A 26 -1.44 14.79 -9.59
CA ARG A 26 -0.65 15.80 -8.85
C ARG A 26 -1.22 16.11 -7.45
N ALA A 27 -1.65 15.06 -6.76
CA ALA A 27 -2.33 15.20 -5.48
C ALA A 27 -1.39 15.66 -4.36
N ALA A 28 -1.88 16.59 -3.54
CA ALA A 28 -1.16 17.09 -2.38
C ALA A 28 -0.96 16.03 -1.30
N ARG A 29 0.15 16.12 -0.58
CA ARG A 29 0.45 15.29 0.58
C ARG A 29 -0.33 15.74 1.82
N PRO A 30 -0.58 14.84 2.80
CA PRO A 30 -1.17 15.24 4.08
C PRO A 30 -0.42 16.40 4.76
N GLU A 31 0.91 16.38 4.72
CA GLU A 31 1.77 17.46 5.24
C GLU A 31 1.48 18.81 4.59
N GLU A 32 1.40 18.84 3.26
CA GLU A 32 1.08 20.03 2.49
C GLU A 32 -0.30 20.57 2.85
N VAL A 33 -1.32 19.71 2.90
CA VAL A 33 -2.68 20.10 3.28
C VAL A 33 -2.74 20.60 4.71
N ALA A 34 -2.00 20.00 5.65
CA ALA A 34 -1.89 20.46 7.03
C ALA A 34 -1.32 21.88 7.10
N GLY A 35 -0.33 22.21 6.26
CA GLY A 35 0.20 23.56 6.11
C GLY A 35 -0.86 24.56 5.63
N LEU A 36 -1.64 24.20 4.60
CA LEU A 36 -2.74 25.05 4.11
C LEU A 36 -3.82 25.27 5.17
N ILE A 37 -4.18 24.22 5.92
CA ILE A 37 -5.12 24.31 7.07
C ILE A 37 -4.58 25.26 8.12
N HIS A 38 -3.30 25.11 8.49
CA HIS A 38 -2.67 25.97 9.50
C HIS A 38 -2.74 27.44 9.12
N LEU A 39 -2.31 27.80 7.91
CA LEU A 39 -2.34 29.16 7.43
C LEU A 39 -3.76 29.75 7.37
N THR A 40 -4.75 28.92 6.99
CA THR A 40 -6.15 29.36 6.91
C THR A 40 -6.76 29.59 8.29
N LEU A 41 -6.59 28.64 9.22
CA LEU A 41 -7.21 28.74 10.55
C LEU A 41 -6.50 29.72 11.49
N THR A 42 -5.23 30.05 11.22
CA THR A 42 -4.50 31.12 11.95
C THR A 42 -4.68 32.52 11.32
N GLY A 43 -5.45 32.63 10.24
CA GLY A 43 -5.71 33.91 9.57
C GLY A 43 -4.54 34.49 8.79
N GLN A 44 -3.46 33.73 8.60
CA GLN A 44 -2.27 34.22 7.87
C GLN A 44 -2.51 34.26 6.35
N LYS A 45 -3.25 33.29 5.82
CA LYS A 45 -3.63 33.25 4.39
C LYS A 45 -4.82 32.32 4.20
N THR A 46 -5.80 32.72 3.39
CA THR A 46 -6.98 31.91 3.09
C THR A 46 -6.73 31.05 1.84
N TYR A 47 -7.06 29.77 1.94
CA TYR A 47 -7.06 28.81 0.84
C TYR A 47 -8.45 28.24 0.63
N PRO A 48 -8.82 27.80 -0.59
CA PRO A 48 -10.13 27.25 -0.90
C PRO A 48 -10.25 25.80 -0.38
N LEU A 49 -10.23 25.63 0.95
CA LEU A 49 -10.41 24.37 1.62
C LEU A 49 -11.89 24.17 1.99
N ASP A 50 -12.39 22.95 1.86
CA ASP A 50 -13.75 22.62 2.26
C ASP A 50 -13.96 22.86 3.77
N ALA A 51 -15.08 23.48 4.13
CA ALA A 51 -15.39 23.81 5.51
C ALA A 51 -15.49 22.55 6.42
N SER A 52 -15.92 21.41 5.86
CA SER A 52 -15.97 20.14 6.59
C SER A 52 -14.58 19.61 6.98
N VAL A 53 -13.55 19.91 6.16
CA VAL A 53 -12.16 19.59 6.49
C VAL A 53 -11.68 20.49 7.63
N LEU A 54 -11.89 21.80 7.52
CA LEU A 54 -11.45 22.78 8.52
C LEU A 54 -12.09 22.54 9.91
N SER A 55 -13.35 22.10 9.93
CA SER A 55 -14.12 21.80 11.15
C SER A 55 -14.05 20.34 11.61
N SER A 56 -13.20 19.53 10.98
CA SER A 56 -13.13 18.09 11.28
C SER A 56 -12.56 17.81 12.68
N LYS A 57 -13.03 16.72 13.29
CA LYS A 57 -12.48 16.23 14.56
C LYS A 57 -10.99 15.96 14.51
N ALA A 58 -10.46 15.56 13.35
CA ALA A 58 -9.04 15.31 13.17
C ALA A 58 -8.22 16.61 13.30
N VAL A 59 -8.65 17.69 12.63
CA VAL A 59 -8.01 19.01 12.73
C VAL A 59 -8.05 19.54 14.17
N ALA A 60 -9.19 19.44 14.84
CA ALA A 60 -9.32 19.83 16.25
C ALA A 60 -8.41 19.02 17.18
N ALA A 61 -8.31 17.70 16.97
CA ALA A 61 -7.44 16.82 17.77
C ALA A 61 -5.96 17.13 17.56
N VAL A 62 -5.54 17.43 16.33
CA VAL A 62 -4.14 17.84 16.04
C VAL A 62 -3.80 19.12 16.77
N PHE A 63 -4.69 20.13 16.73
CA PHE A 63 -4.47 21.39 17.42
C PHE A 63 -4.41 21.21 18.94
N ALA A 64 -5.34 20.45 19.50
CA ALA A 64 -5.39 20.18 20.94
C ALA A 64 -4.09 19.49 21.44
N ARG A 65 -3.49 18.64 20.61
CA ARG A 65 -2.26 17.92 20.96
C ARG A 65 -0.99 18.74 20.77
N ASN A 66 -0.92 19.52 19.67
CA ASN A 66 0.32 20.11 19.21
C ASN A 66 0.37 21.65 19.37
N GLY A 67 -0.75 22.33 19.68
CA GLY A 67 -0.86 23.79 19.67
C GLY A 67 -0.77 24.42 18.28
N ASN A 68 -0.80 23.61 17.25
CA ASN A 68 -0.80 24.03 15.85
C ASN A 68 -1.52 22.98 15.00
N TYR A 69 -1.70 23.23 13.70
CA TYR A 69 -2.40 22.34 12.79
C TYR A 69 -1.47 21.46 11.92
N PHE A 70 -0.16 21.48 12.17
CA PHE A 70 0.79 20.60 11.48
C PHE A 70 0.68 19.17 12.00
N ILE A 71 0.70 18.20 11.08
CA ILE A 71 0.72 16.79 11.45
C ILE A 71 2.16 16.34 11.77
N PRO A 72 2.34 15.53 12.80
CA PRO A 72 3.64 14.91 13.04
C PRO A 72 3.95 13.90 11.94
N LEU A 73 5.20 13.88 11.49
CA LEU A 73 5.71 12.94 10.49
C LEU A 73 6.73 12.02 11.14
N SER A 74 6.81 10.77 10.66
CA SER A 74 7.83 9.82 11.13
C SER A 74 9.23 10.12 10.59
N TYR A 75 9.33 10.99 9.57
CA TYR A 75 10.58 11.33 8.91
C TYR A 75 10.92 12.81 9.15
N PRO A 76 12.13 13.13 9.65
CA PRO A 76 12.54 14.51 9.88
C PRO A 76 12.65 15.33 8.60
N GLU A 77 12.92 14.68 7.45
CA GLU A 77 12.97 15.32 6.13
C GLU A 77 11.59 15.64 5.53
N GLY A 78 10.51 15.20 6.17
CA GLY A 78 9.15 15.41 5.69
C GLY A 78 8.68 14.40 4.65
N SER A 79 7.64 14.75 3.92
CA SER A 79 7.09 13.90 2.86
C SER A 79 8.01 13.84 1.63
N PRO A 80 8.00 12.72 0.88
CA PRO A 80 8.72 12.64 -0.39
C PRO A 80 8.31 13.75 -1.37
N LEU A 81 9.29 14.29 -2.11
CA LEU A 81 9.13 15.43 -3.03
C LEU A 81 8.46 15.03 -4.36
N HIS A 82 7.39 14.26 -4.29
CA HIS A 82 6.56 13.90 -5.43
C HIS A 82 5.09 13.74 -5.01
N PRO A 83 4.12 13.85 -5.94
CA PRO A 83 2.70 13.80 -5.62
C PRO A 83 2.30 12.56 -4.80
N SER A 84 1.23 12.70 -4.01
CA SER A 84 0.79 11.68 -3.07
C SER A 84 0.20 10.45 -3.77
N TYR A 85 -0.73 10.66 -4.67
CA TYR A 85 -1.60 9.62 -5.26
C TYR A 85 -1.12 9.14 -6.63
N PRO A 86 -1.14 7.81 -6.88
CA PRO A 86 -1.26 6.71 -5.92
C PRO A 86 0.05 6.47 -5.15
N SER A 87 0.01 5.71 -4.03
CA SER A 87 1.21 5.39 -3.27
C SER A 87 2.12 4.42 -4.04
N GLY A 88 3.37 4.83 -4.30
CA GLY A 88 4.36 3.97 -4.97
C GLY A 88 4.66 2.70 -4.18
N HIS A 89 4.80 2.78 -2.86
CA HIS A 89 5.03 1.61 -2.00
C HIS A 89 3.85 0.62 -2.06
N ALA A 90 2.61 1.14 -1.99
CA ALA A 90 1.42 0.29 -2.09
C ALA A 90 1.29 -0.34 -3.48
N THR A 91 1.63 0.40 -4.54
CA THR A 91 1.61 -0.12 -5.92
C THR A 91 2.66 -1.22 -6.11
N ALA A 92 3.88 -1.01 -5.59
CA ALA A 92 4.93 -2.03 -5.63
C ALA A 92 4.55 -3.29 -4.83
N ALA A 93 4.03 -3.10 -3.61
CA ALA A 93 3.62 -4.23 -2.77
C ALA A 93 2.44 -4.99 -3.38
N GLY A 94 1.42 -4.29 -3.89
CA GLY A 94 0.28 -4.92 -4.57
C GLY A 94 0.71 -5.74 -5.77
N ALA A 95 1.62 -5.21 -6.60
CA ALA A 95 2.15 -5.93 -7.75
C ALA A 95 2.97 -7.17 -7.33
N ALA A 96 3.85 -7.02 -6.36
CA ALA A 96 4.71 -8.11 -5.88
C ALA A 96 3.90 -9.27 -5.29
N VAL A 97 2.97 -8.98 -4.38
CA VAL A 97 2.18 -10.04 -3.75
C VAL A 97 1.22 -10.72 -4.73
N THR A 98 0.77 -10.02 -5.78
CA THR A 98 -0.03 -10.63 -6.83
C THR A 98 0.77 -11.67 -7.61
N VAL A 99 2.02 -11.38 -7.98
CA VAL A 99 2.92 -12.36 -8.60
C VAL A 99 3.20 -13.53 -7.65
N LEU A 100 3.39 -13.26 -6.36
CA LEU A 100 3.65 -14.31 -5.38
C LEU A 100 2.42 -15.21 -5.17
N LYS A 101 1.21 -14.66 -5.10
CA LYS A 101 -0.03 -15.45 -5.03
C LYS A 101 -0.26 -16.29 -6.29
N TRP A 102 0.11 -15.77 -7.46
CA TRP A 102 0.08 -16.53 -8.71
C TRP A 102 1.09 -17.68 -8.72
N PHE A 103 2.28 -17.50 -8.14
CA PHE A 103 3.37 -18.48 -8.18
C PHE A 103 3.25 -19.57 -7.11
N PHE A 104 2.81 -19.20 -5.91
CA PHE A 104 2.64 -20.12 -4.79
C PHE A 104 1.17 -20.53 -4.62
N ASP A 105 0.92 -21.68 -4.03
CA ASP A 105 -0.42 -22.04 -3.58
C ASP A 105 -0.85 -21.11 -2.44
N GLU A 106 -1.68 -20.13 -2.78
CA GLU A 106 -2.16 -19.12 -1.82
C GLU A 106 -3.04 -19.71 -0.71
N THR A 107 -3.62 -20.90 -0.96
CA THR A 107 -4.49 -21.59 0.00
C THR A 107 -3.72 -22.46 0.99
N PHE A 108 -2.42 -22.64 0.74
CA PHE A 108 -1.56 -23.44 1.62
C PHE A 108 -1.55 -22.88 3.03
N VAL A 109 -1.99 -23.69 4.01
CA VAL A 109 -1.96 -23.32 5.43
C VAL A 109 -0.53 -23.48 5.95
N ILE A 110 0.01 -22.39 6.48
CA ILE A 110 1.38 -22.35 7.00
C ILE A 110 1.48 -23.21 8.26
N PRO A 111 2.24 -24.31 8.23
CA PRO A 111 2.40 -25.15 9.41
C PRO A 111 3.28 -24.44 10.45
N HIS A 112 2.82 -24.45 11.70
CA HIS A 112 3.60 -23.88 12.81
C HIS A 112 4.04 -22.42 12.60
N PRO A 113 3.09 -21.49 12.37
CA PRO A 113 3.44 -20.10 12.13
C PRO A 113 4.24 -19.52 13.31
N LEU A 114 5.16 -18.61 12.98
CA LEU A 114 6.06 -17.98 13.95
C LEU A 114 5.75 -16.49 14.10
N VAL A 115 5.96 -15.98 15.29
CA VAL A 115 5.90 -14.55 15.60
C VAL A 115 7.18 -14.12 16.33
N PRO A 116 7.54 -12.83 16.28
CA PRO A 116 8.66 -12.33 17.09
C PRO A 116 8.45 -12.58 18.58
N THR A 117 9.54 -12.86 19.29
CA THR A 117 9.53 -12.83 20.75
C THR A 117 9.27 -11.41 21.27
N PRO A 118 8.75 -11.22 22.50
CA PRO A 118 8.43 -9.90 23.05
C PRO A 118 9.62 -8.93 23.10
N ASP A 119 10.85 -9.43 23.22
CA ASP A 119 12.08 -8.66 23.15
C ASP A 119 12.58 -8.36 21.74
N GLY A 120 11.93 -8.96 20.71
CA GLY A 120 12.30 -8.79 19.31
C GLY A 120 13.61 -9.49 18.89
N LEU A 121 14.24 -10.27 19.75
CA LEU A 121 15.55 -10.89 19.49
C LEU A 121 15.44 -12.31 18.89
N GLY A 122 14.25 -12.88 18.82
CA GLY A 122 14.02 -14.21 18.32
C GLY A 122 12.62 -14.38 17.75
N VAL A 123 12.28 -15.63 17.46
CA VAL A 123 10.94 -16.03 17.03
C VAL A 123 10.41 -17.14 17.93
N MET A 124 9.10 -17.15 18.12
CA MET A 124 8.40 -18.19 18.87
C MET A 124 7.17 -18.66 18.08
N ARG A 125 6.64 -19.85 18.44
CA ARG A 125 5.43 -20.37 17.79
C ARG A 125 4.25 -19.46 18.11
N TYR A 126 3.49 -19.14 17.08
CA TYR A 126 2.21 -18.47 17.24
C TYR A 126 1.15 -19.47 17.73
N ASN A 127 0.50 -19.15 18.84
CA ASN A 127 -0.50 -20.01 19.50
C ASN A 127 -1.90 -19.34 19.54
N GLY A 128 -2.18 -18.40 18.63
CA GLY A 128 -3.51 -17.79 18.49
C GLY A 128 -4.55 -18.82 18.04
N SER A 129 -5.82 -18.53 18.28
CA SER A 129 -6.94 -19.43 17.92
C SER A 129 -7.05 -19.68 16.41
N ASP A 130 -6.46 -18.82 15.60
CA ASP A 130 -6.42 -18.88 14.13
C ASP A 130 -5.12 -19.46 13.58
N ALA A 131 -4.21 -19.98 14.41
CA ALA A 131 -2.90 -20.52 14.00
C ALA A 131 -3.00 -21.60 12.91
N GLY A 132 -4.09 -22.40 12.91
CA GLY A 132 -4.38 -23.43 11.91
C GLY A 132 -5.10 -22.91 10.65
N GLN A 133 -5.32 -21.60 10.51
CA GLN A 133 -6.05 -20.97 9.41
C GLN A 133 -5.19 -19.94 8.64
N ILE A 134 -3.94 -19.74 9.07
CA ILE A 134 -3.03 -18.76 8.43
C ILE A 134 -2.55 -19.33 7.10
N THR A 135 -2.93 -18.69 6.01
CA THR A 135 -2.57 -19.10 4.64
C THR A 135 -1.48 -18.22 4.05
N VAL A 136 -0.78 -18.74 3.05
CA VAL A 136 0.21 -17.97 2.26
C VAL A 136 -0.42 -16.72 1.67
N GLY A 137 -1.58 -16.84 1.03
CA GLY A 137 -2.29 -15.69 0.45
C GLY A 137 -2.71 -14.65 1.49
N GLY A 138 -3.19 -15.10 2.65
CA GLY A 138 -3.53 -14.23 3.78
C GLY A 138 -2.34 -13.42 4.28
N GLU A 139 -1.18 -14.06 4.46
CA GLU A 139 0.04 -13.38 4.90
C GLU A 139 0.61 -12.43 3.84
N LEU A 140 0.54 -12.80 2.56
CA LEU A 140 0.93 -11.91 1.46
C LEU A 140 0.03 -10.66 1.40
N ASN A 141 -1.28 -10.81 1.53
CA ASN A 141 -2.21 -9.69 1.59
C ASN A 141 -1.94 -8.78 2.81
N LYS A 142 -1.65 -9.38 3.97
CA LYS A 142 -1.27 -8.65 5.18
C LYS A 142 0.04 -7.89 4.98
N LEU A 143 1.04 -8.48 4.34
CA LEU A 143 2.30 -7.84 4.01
C LEU A 143 2.07 -6.59 3.13
N ALA A 144 1.30 -6.72 2.04
CA ALA A 144 0.98 -5.59 1.17
C ALA A 144 0.26 -4.47 1.93
N SER A 145 -0.71 -4.83 2.77
CA SER A 145 -1.43 -3.90 3.63
C SER A 145 -0.50 -3.17 4.60
N ASN A 146 0.39 -3.89 5.28
CA ASN A 146 1.32 -3.31 6.24
C ASN A 146 2.32 -2.35 5.58
N VAL A 147 2.88 -2.72 4.42
CA VAL A 147 3.76 -1.83 3.63
C VAL A 147 3.00 -0.57 3.23
N GLY A 148 1.77 -0.71 2.75
CA GLY A 148 0.94 0.41 2.33
C GLY A 148 0.55 1.30 3.50
N PHE A 149 -0.15 0.76 4.49
CA PHE A 149 -0.68 1.55 5.61
C PHE A 149 0.38 2.08 6.57
N GLY A 150 1.58 1.48 6.59
CA GLY A 150 2.74 2.08 7.24
C GLY A 150 3.04 3.50 6.72
N ARG A 151 2.74 3.80 5.47
CA ARG A 151 2.90 5.14 4.88
C ARG A 151 1.83 6.12 5.38
N VAL A 152 0.62 5.63 5.71
CA VAL A 152 -0.43 6.45 6.37
C VAL A 152 -0.03 6.71 7.82
N PHE A 153 0.43 5.69 8.53
CA PHE A 153 0.94 5.82 9.90
C PHE A 153 2.08 6.84 9.99
N SER A 154 2.94 6.87 8.99
CA SER A 154 4.04 7.84 8.88
C SER A 154 3.59 9.28 8.56
N GLY A 155 2.31 9.54 8.32
CA GLY A 155 1.75 10.87 8.04
C GLY A 155 1.97 11.38 6.60
N ILE A 156 2.48 10.57 5.68
CA ILE A 156 2.91 11.00 4.34
C ILE A 156 1.98 10.60 3.20
N HIS A 157 0.98 9.77 3.47
CA HIS A 157 -0.02 9.32 2.49
C HIS A 157 -1.43 9.33 3.07
N TRP A 158 -2.41 9.49 2.18
CA TRP A 158 -3.82 9.29 2.47
C TRP A 158 -4.19 7.82 2.35
N ARG A 159 -5.22 7.38 3.08
CA ARG A 159 -5.73 6.00 2.96
C ARG A 159 -6.06 5.62 1.52
N ARG A 160 -6.66 6.54 0.76
CA ARG A 160 -7.00 6.34 -0.65
C ARG A 160 -5.78 6.04 -1.50
N ASP A 161 -4.65 6.73 -1.27
CA ASP A 161 -3.42 6.50 -2.02
C ASP A 161 -2.94 5.05 -1.92
N ILE A 162 -3.21 4.42 -0.75
CA ILE A 162 -2.81 3.05 -0.47
C ILE A 162 -3.73 2.05 -1.17
N VAL A 163 -5.03 2.19 -0.98
CA VAL A 163 -6.02 1.27 -1.56
C VAL A 163 -5.89 1.25 -3.09
N GLU A 164 -5.95 2.42 -3.72
CA GLU A 164 -5.84 2.54 -5.17
C GLU A 164 -4.44 2.16 -5.68
N GLY A 165 -3.41 2.41 -4.88
CA GLY A 165 -2.05 1.94 -5.18
C GLY A 165 -1.96 0.42 -5.25
N MET A 166 -2.49 -0.30 -4.26
CA MET A 166 -2.49 -1.77 -4.28
C MET A 166 -3.28 -2.32 -5.47
N LEU A 167 -4.46 -1.77 -5.77
CA LEU A 167 -5.27 -2.18 -6.91
C LEU A 167 -4.58 -1.90 -8.26
N LEU A 168 -3.89 -0.77 -8.39
CA LEU A 168 -3.08 -0.47 -9.57
C LEU A 168 -1.95 -1.50 -9.74
N GLY A 169 -1.26 -1.84 -8.64
CA GLY A 169 -0.20 -2.84 -8.63
C GLY A 169 -0.71 -4.22 -9.08
N GLU A 170 -1.84 -4.66 -8.54
CA GLU A 170 -2.52 -5.90 -8.93
C GLU A 170 -2.86 -5.92 -10.43
N ALA A 171 -3.45 -4.84 -10.95
CA ALA A 171 -3.82 -4.74 -12.36
C ALA A 171 -2.59 -4.83 -13.28
N VAL A 172 -1.47 -4.17 -12.92
CA VAL A 172 -0.21 -4.26 -13.67
C VAL A 172 0.37 -5.68 -13.62
N ALA A 173 0.30 -6.34 -12.47
CA ALA A 173 0.78 -7.72 -12.33
C ALA A 173 -0.04 -8.69 -13.18
N ILE A 174 -1.36 -8.58 -13.17
CA ILE A 174 -2.24 -9.40 -14.00
C ILE A 174 -1.92 -9.21 -15.49
N SER A 175 -1.69 -7.97 -15.92
CA SER A 175 -1.30 -7.68 -17.32
C SER A 175 0.03 -8.36 -17.69
N LEU A 176 1.06 -8.22 -16.82
CA LEU A 176 2.35 -8.86 -17.04
C LEU A 176 2.23 -10.38 -17.11
N LEU A 177 1.48 -10.99 -16.19
CA LEU A 177 1.33 -12.45 -16.13
C LEU A 177 0.61 -13.00 -17.36
N ARG A 178 -0.37 -12.27 -17.91
CA ARG A 178 -1.00 -12.61 -19.19
C ARG A 178 -0.01 -12.57 -20.33
N ASP A 179 0.80 -11.51 -20.42
CA ASP A 179 1.84 -11.40 -21.44
C ASP A 179 2.85 -12.56 -21.34
N GLN A 180 3.24 -12.95 -20.12
CA GLN A 180 4.13 -14.08 -19.87
C GLN A 180 3.48 -15.42 -20.32
N GLY A 181 2.20 -15.62 -20.02
CA GLY A 181 1.47 -16.83 -20.40
C GLY A 181 1.51 -17.09 -21.91
N HIS A 182 1.50 -16.03 -22.72
CA HIS A 182 1.61 -16.14 -24.19
C HIS A 182 3.00 -16.56 -24.68
N LEU A 183 4.01 -16.50 -23.84
CA LEU A 183 5.38 -16.88 -24.19
C LEU A 183 5.71 -18.35 -23.88
N TYR A 184 4.83 -19.05 -23.16
CA TYR A 184 5.02 -20.47 -22.86
C TYR A 184 4.64 -21.31 -24.06
N ASN A 185 5.52 -22.24 -24.44
CA ASN A 185 5.27 -23.20 -25.53
C ASN A 185 4.53 -24.47 -25.07
N GLU A 186 4.46 -24.67 -23.74
CA GLU A 186 3.79 -25.76 -23.10
C GLU A 186 2.26 -25.54 -23.15
N ASN A 187 1.49 -26.59 -22.95
CA ASN A 187 0.03 -26.49 -22.80
C ASN A 187 -0.33 -25.85 -21.46
N TYR A 188 -0.01 -24.56 -21.35
CA TYR A 188 -0.21 -23.77 -20.14
C TYR A 188 -1.67 -23.36 -20.00
N GLN A 189 -2.28 -23.76 -18.88
CA GLN A 189 -3.70 -23.45 -18.58
C GLN A 189 -3.86 -22.26 -17.62
N GLY A 190 -2.77 -21.61 -17.24
CA GLY A 190 -2.77 -20.56 -16.24
C GLY A 190 -2.78 -21.06 -14.80
N PHE A 191 -2.52 -20.16 -13.89
CA PHE A 191 -2.70 -20.36 -12.46
C PHE A 191 -3.84 -19.47 -11.93
N THR A 192 -4.61 -20.01 -11.00
CA THR A 192 -5.76 -19.31 -10.43
C THR A 192 -5.37 -18.74 -9.06
N PHE A 193 -5.72 -17.49 -8.81
CA PHE A 193 -5.53 -16.85 -7.51
C PHE A 193 -6.66 -15.85 -7.21
N THR A 194 -6.75 -15.40 -5.96
CA THR A 194 -7.75 -14.46 -5.47
C THR A 194 -7.22 -13.04 -5.52
N LYS A 195 -7.95 -12.12 -6.17
CA LYS A 195 -7.65 -10.69 -6.21
C LYS A 195 -7.93 -10.01 -4.86
N PHE A 196 -7.50 -8.75 -4.71
CA PHE A 196 -7.79 -7.97 -3.51
C PHE A 196 -9.29 -7.69 -3.29
N ASP A 197 -10.11 -7.75 -4.33
CA ASP A 197 -11.57 -7.63 -4.25
C ASP A 197 -12.29 -8.94 -3.85
N GLY A 198 -11.55 -10.02 -3.62
CA GLY A 198 -12.05 -11.33 -3.26
C GLY A 198 -12.53 -12.19 -4.44
N THR A 199 -12.48 -11.69 -5.67
CA THR A 199 -12.82 -12.50 -6.85
C THR A 199 -11.60 -13.29 -7.34
N THR A 200 -11.82 -14.48 -7.90
CA THR A 200 -10.74 -15.31 -8.47
C THR A 200 -10.51 -14.97 -9.94
N ILE A 201 -9.27 -15.14 -10.38
CA ILE A 201 -8.86 -14.99 -11.78
C ILE A 201 -7.84 -16.08 -12.13
N THR A 202 -7.87 -16.53 -13.40
CA THR A 202 -6.86 -17.42 -13.99
C THR A 202 -6.06 -16.65 -15.03
N VAL A 203 -4.76 -16.71 -14.93
CA VAL A 203 -3.82 -16.05 -15.86
C VAL A 203 -2.59 -16.91 -16.08
#